data_34e710129cf684bd2d5b6d9b1bfcf5d6
#
_entry.id   34e710129cf684bd2d5b6d9b1bfcf5d6
#
_cell.length_a   1.000
_cell.length_b   1.000
_cell.length_c   1.000
_cell.angle_alpha   90.00
_cell.angle_beta   90.00
_cell.angle_gamma   90.00
#
_symmetry.space_group_name_H-M   'P 1'
#
loop_
_entity.id
_entity.type
_entity.pdbx_description
1 polymer ?
#
loop_
_entity_poly.entity_id
_entity_poly.type
_entity_poly.pdbx_seq_one_letter_code
_entity_poly.pdbx_strand_id
1 'polypeptide(L)'
;MANIKQTVKLGVFTLAIMNVTAVVSLRGLPAEAVYGMSSAFYYLFAAIVFLIPTSLVAAELAAMFQDKQGGVFRWVGEAYGKKLGFLAIWVQWIESTIWYPTVLTFGAVSIAFIGMNDVHDMSLANNKYYTLVVVLVIYWLATFISLKGMSWVGKVAKVGGLVGTIIPAGLLIVLGIIYLATGGHSNMDFTAASSRT
;
A
#
# COMPACT_ATOMS: atom_id res chain seq x y z
N MET A 1 1.56 24.28 -34.45
CA MET A 1 2.14 24.60 -33.13
C MET A 1 1.74 23.50 -32.17
N ALA A 2 2.66 22.60 -31.88
CA ALA A 2 2.42 21.48 -30.96
C ALA A 2 2.36 22.01 -29.54
N ASN A 3 1.22 21.84 -28.91
CA ASN A 3 0.96 22.21 -27.51
C ASN A 3 1.83 21.27 -26.64
N ILE A 4 2.96 21.77 -26.17
CA ILE A 4 3.84 21.05 -25.22
C ILE A 4 3.01 20.88 -23.95
N LYS A 5 2.43 19.68 -23.77
CA LYS A 5 1.82 19.30 -22.50
C LYS A 5 2.86 19.52 -21.41
N GLN A 6 2.63 20.50 -20.54
CA GLN A 6 3.45 20.72 -19.37
C GLN A 6 3.52 19.41 -18.59
N THR A 7 4.68 18.82 -18.52
CA THR A 7 4.96 17.65 -17.69
C THR A 7 4.78 18.10 -16.24
N VAL A 8 3.71 17.62 -15.60
CA VAL A 8 3.45 17.89 -14.19
C VAL A 8 4.57 17.23 -13.38
N LYS A 9 5.51 18.03 -12.89
CA LYS A 9 6.58 17.55 -12.00
C LYS A 9 5.97 17.35 -10.60
N LEU A 10 5.86 16.10 -10.18
CA LEU A 10 5.50 15.76 -8.81
C LEU A 10 6.72 15.98 -7.90
N GLY A 11 6.52 16.68 -6.77
CA GLY A 11 7.59 16.85 -5.79
C GLY A 11 7.94 15.53 -5.09
N VAL A 12 9.18 15.39 -4.64
CA VAL A 12 9.69 14.21 -3.92
C VAL A 12 8.79 13.80 -2.76
N PHE A 13 8.30 14.76 -1.97
CA PHE A 13 7.40 14.51 -0.86
C PHE A 13 6.06 13.87 -1.31
N THR A 14 5.49 14.34 -2.42
CA THR A 14 4.26 13.75 -2.97
C THR A 14 4.49 12.31 -3.42
N LEU A 15 5.61 12.06 -4.10
CA LEU A 15 5.99 10.71 -4.53
C LEU A 15 6.24 9.78 -3.33
N ALA A 16 6.91 10.27 -2.30
CA ALA A 16 7.14 9.50 -1.07
C ALA A 16 5.82 9.11 -0.39
N ILE A 17 4.87 10.05 -0.23
CA ILE A 17 3.56 9.75 0.35
C ILE A 17 2.77 8.77 -0.52
N MET A 18 2.82 8.91 -1.85
CA MET A 18 2.16 7.96 -2.75
C MET A 18 2.72 6.54 -2.57
N ASN A 19 4.03 6.39 -2.44
CA ASN A 19 4.66 5.09 -2.17
C ASN A 19 4.28 4.54 -0.79
N VAL A 20 4.33 5.37 0.26
CA VAL A 20 3.90 4.97 1.61
C VAL A 20 2.44 4.50 1.58
N THR A 21 1.54 5.25 0.93
CA THR A 21 0.12 4.87 0.81
C THR A 21 -0.09 3.56 0.06
N ALA A 22 0.75 3.27 -0.94
CA ALA A 22 0.64 2.04 -1.72
C ALA A 22 1.17 0.81 -0.98
N VAL A 23 2.19 0.96 -0.13
CA VAL A 23 2.91 -0.16 0.51
C VAL A 23 2.49 -0.36 1.96
N VAL A 24 2.36 0.73 2.73
CA VAL A 24 2.02 0.64 4.16
C VAL A 24 0.54 0.36 4.35
N SER A 25 0.24 -0.77 4.97
CA SER A 25 -1.14 -1.20 5.25
C SER A 25 -1.34 -1.47 6.73
N LEU A 26 -2.22 -0.71 7.38
CA LEU A 26 -2.62 -0.95 8.77
C LEU A 26 -3.45 -2.23 8.92
N ARG A 27 -3.95 -2.79 7.81
CA ARG A 27 -4.71 -4.04 7.78
C ARG A 27 -3.92 -5.23 8.35
N GLY A 28 -2.60 -5.25 8.15
CA GLY A 28 -1.73 -6.33 8.62
C GLY A 28 -1.44 -6.32 10.12
N LEU A 29 -1.66 -5.18 10.82
CA LEU A 29 -1.26 -5.02 12.21
C LEU A 29 -1.77 -6.10 13.18
N PRO A 30 -3.05 -6.55 13.10
CA PRO A 30 -3.52 -7.62 13.98
C PRO A 30 -2.79 -8.95 13.76
N ALA A 31 -2.46 -9.29 12.52
CA ALA A 31 -1.69 -10.48 12.19
C ALA A 31 -0.23 -10.36 12.67
N GLU A 32 0.36 -9.17 12.51
CA GLU A 32 1.72 -8.87 12.96
C GLU A 32 1.84 -8.90 14.49
N ALA A 33 0.81 -8.48 15.21
CA ALA A 33 0.78 -8.50 16.67
C ALA A 33 0.96 -9.92 17.25
N VAL A 34 0.55 -10.95 16.52
CA VAL A 34 0.72 -12.35 16.91
C VAL A 34 2.20 -12.76 16.99
N TYR A 35 3.04 -12.17 16.11
CA TYR A 35 4.47 -12.44 16.08
C TYR A 35 5.27 -11.62 17.11
N GLY A 36 4.63 -10.66 17.76
CA GLY A 36 5.26 -9.82 18.79
C GLY A 36 6.51 -9.10 18.30
N MET A 37 7.56 -9.06 19.14
CA MET A 37 8.82 -8.37 18.81
C MET A 37 9.60 -9.00 17.64
N SER A 38 9.36 -10.27 17.34
CA SER A 38 9.99 -10.94 16.20
C SER A 38 9.63 -10.30 14.86
N SER A 39 8.43 -9.73 14.72
CA SER A 39 8.02 -9.02 13.51
C SER A 39 8.92 -7.83 13.22
N ALA A 40 9.32 -7.05 14.24
CA ALA A 40 10.22 -5.92 14.07
C ALA A 40 11.59 -6.36 13.50
N PHE A 41 12.13 -7.48 13.99
CA PHE A 41 13.37 -8.05 13.47
C PHE A 41 13.23 -8.47 12.00
N TYR A 42 12.15 -9.18 11.64
CA TYR A 42 11.92 -9.62 10.27
C TYR A 42 11.73 -8.44 9.31
N TYR A 43 11.00 -7.41 9.73
CA TYR A 43 10.84 -6.19 8.93
C TYR A 43 12.17 -5.45 8.73
N LEU A 44 12.98 -5.32 9.77
CA LEU A 44 14.30 -4.69 9.67
C LEU A 44 15.23 -5.49 8.74
N PHE A 45 15.23 -6.80 8.88
CA PHE A 45 16.00 -7.69 8.01
C PHE A 45 15.55 -7.57 6.55
N ALA A 46 14.24 -7.63 6.29
CA ALA A 46 13.69 -7.48 4.95
C ALA A 46 13.98 -6.08 4.38
N ALA A 47 13.96 -5.03 5.20
CA ALA A 47 14.29 -3.68 4.76
C ALA A 47 15.76 -3.58 4.31
N ILE A 48 16.68 -4.14 5.07
CA ILE A 48 18.13 -4.07 4.75
C ILE A 48 18.47 -4.96 3.54
N VAL A 49 17.95 -6.19 3.51
CA VAL A 49 18.36 -7.19 2.50
C VAL A 49 17.58 -7.02 1.18
N PHE A 50 16.35 -6.57 1.24
CA PHE A 50 15.47 -6.50 0.08
C PHE A 50 15.07 -5.07 -0.29
N LEU A 51 14.47 -4.31 0.63
CA LEU A 51 13.90 -3.00 0.30
C LEU A 51 14.95 -1.98 -0.15
N ILE A 52 16.06 -1.86 0.59
CA ILE A 52 17.11 -0.89 0.26
C ILE A 52 17.77 -1.23 -1.08
N PRO A 53 18.28 -2.46 -1.32
CA PRO A 53 18.90 -2.79 -2.60
C PRO A 53 17.95 -2.64 -3.79
N THR A 54 16.72 -3.12 -3.69
CA THR A 54 15.75 -3.01 -4.79
C THR A 54 15.36 -1.58 -5.09
N SER A 55 15.23 -0.74 -4.06
CA SER A 55 14.95 0.69 -4.23
C SER A 55 16.09 1.44 -4.92
N LEU A 56 17.33 1.14 -4.56
CA LEU A 56 18.52 1.72 -5.20
C LEU A 56 18.61 1.31 -6.67
N VAL A 57 18.43 0.03 -6.96
CA VAL A 57 18.42 -0.48 -8.35
C VAL A 57 17.30 0.16 -9.16
N ALA A 58 16.10 0.26 -8.61
CA ALA A 58 14.97 0.91 -9.29
C ALA A 58 15.23 2.40 -9.55
N ALA A 59 15.87 3.11 -8.61
CA ALA A 59 16.25 4.51 -8.78
C ALA A 59 17.31 4.68 -9.88
N GLU A 60 18.29 3.80 -9.94
CA GLU A 60 19.33 3.81 -10.97
C GLU A 60 18.75 3.52 -12.36
N LEU A 61 17.91 2.48 -12.48
CA LEU A 61 17.23 2.16 -13.72
C LEU A 61 16.31 3.29 -14.19
N ALA A 62 15.60 3.94 -13.27
CA ALA A 62 14.77 5.10 -13.59
C ALA A 62 15.61 6.28 -14.09
N ALA A 63 16.80 6.50 -13.51
CA ALA A 63 17.73 7.52 -13.95
C ALA A 63 18.35 7.23 -15.32
N MET A 64 18.69 5.96 -15.60
CA MET A 64 19.26 5.53 -16.89
C MET A 64 18.26 5.69 -18.06
N PHE A 65 16.97 5.54 -17.82
CA PHE A 65 15.93 5.53 -18.86
C PHE A 65 14.98 6.74 -18.78
N GLN A 66 15.46 7.89 -18.28
CA GLN A 66 14.63 9.10 -18.11
C GLN A 66 13.95 9.58 -19.40
N ASP A 67 14.62 9.43 -20.54
CA ASP A 67 14.14 9.90 -21.84
C ASP A 67 13.11 8.98 -22.50
N LYS A 68 12.87 7.80 -21.89
CA LYS A 68 12.06 6.76 -22.51
C LYS A 68 10.98 6.28 -21.55
N GLN A 69 9.74 6.33 -21.98
CA GLN A 69 8.62 5.78 -21.23
C GLN A 69 8.61 4.24 -21.33
N GLY A 70 8.07 3.56 -20.32
CA GLY A 70 7.88 2.11 -20.35
C GLY A 70 8.19 1.37 -19.03
N GLY A 71 8.81 2.01 -18.05
CA GLY A 71 9.06 1.41 -16.73
C GLY A 71 9.66 0.00 -16.80
N VAL A 72 9.08 -0.95 -16.09
CA VAL A 72 9.55 -2.36 -16.01
C VAL A 72 9.68 -3.02 -17.40
N PHE A 73 8.75 -2.73 -18.33
CA PHE A 73 8.86 -3.22 -19.71
C PHE A 73 10.19 -2.82 -20.36
N ARG A 74 10.58 -1.56 -20.14
CA ARG A 74 11.81 -1.03 -20.72
C ARG A 74 13.05 -1.62 -20.06
N TRP A 75 13.05 -1.68 -18.74
CA TRP A 75 14.16 -2.21 -17.96
C TRP A 75 14.47 -3.65 -18.31
N VAL A 76 13.46 -4.51 -18.29
CA VAL A 76 13.61 -5.93 -18.66
C VAL A 76 13.86 -6.10 -20.16
N GLY A 77 13.19 -5.30 -21.00
CA GLY A 77 13.31 -5.39 -22.43
C GLY A 77 14.69 -5.00 -23.00
N GLU A 78 15.37 -4.03 -22.37
CA GLU A 78 16.75 -3.66 -22.74
C GLU A 78 17.77 -4.71 -22.28
N ALA A 79 17.54 -5.33 -21.10
CA ALA A 79 18.45 -6.33 -20.56
C ALA A 79 18.30 -7.71 -21.24
N TYR A 80 17.05 -8.15 -21.49
CA TYR A 80 16.73 -9.53 -21.88
C TYR A 80 15.91 -9.63 -23.18
N GLY A 81 15.63 -8.52 -23.81
CA GLY A 81 14.87 -8.46 -25.07
C GLY A 81 13.36 -8.28 -24.85
N LYS A 82 12.70 -7.80 -25.93
CA LYS A 82 11.29 -7.35 -25.92
C LYS A 82 10.30 -8.43 -25.47
N LYS A 83 10.57 -9.71 -25.75
CA LYS A 83 9.68 -10.82 -25.34
C LYS A 83 9.60 -10.96 -23.83
N LEU A 84 10.73 -10.91 -23.13
CA LEU A 84 10.79 -10.98 -21.67
C LEU A 84 10.29 -9.68 -21.03
N GLY A 85 10.53 -8.51 -21.64
CA GLY A 85 9.92 -7.25 -21.24
C GLY A 85 8.39 -7.31 -21.26
N PHE A 86 7.81 -7.87 -22.32
CA PHE A 86 6.36 -8.09 -22.40
C PHE A 86 5.85 -9.06 -21.34
N LEU A 87 6.54 -10.17 -21.12
CA LEU A 87 6.19 -11.14 -20.10
C LEU A 87 6.18 -10.51 -18.69
N ALA A 88 7.16 -9.66 -18.38
CA ALA A 88 7.25 -8.97 -17.10
C ALA A 88 6.00 -8.08 -16.83
N ILE A 89 5.57 -7.31 -17.84
CA ILE A 89 4.36 -6.49 -17.73
C ILE A 89 3.10 -7.35 -17.64
N TRP A 90 3.07 -8.46 -18.35
CA TRP A 90 1.91 -9.36 -18.31
C TRP A 90 1.74 -10.00 -16.93
N VAL A 91 2.83 -10.44 -16.31
CA VAL A 91 2.83 -10.95 -14.94
C VAL A 91 2.41 -9.87 -13.94
N GLN A 92 2.92 -8.65 -14.10
CA GLN A 92 2.52 -7.51 -13.27
C GLN A 92 1.02 -7.18 -13.43
N TRP A 93 0.47 -7.30 -14.64
CA TRP A 93 -0.96 -7.13 -14.86
C TRP A 93 -1.80 -8.21 -14.16
N ILE A 94 -1.38 -9.47 -14.22
CA ILE A 94 -2.05 -10.58 -13.50
C ILE A 94 -2.03 -10.31 -11.99
N GLU A 95 -0.88 -9.96 -11.44
CA GLU A 95 -0.72 -9.62 -10.02
C GLU A 95 -1.70 -8.51 -9.61
N SER A 96 -1.72 -7.41 -10.35
CA SER A 96 -2.62 -6.28 -10.10
C SER A 96 -4.09 -6.69 -10.15
N THR A 97 -4.47 -7.58 -11.09
CA THR A 97 -5.85 -8.07 -11.23
C THR A 97 -6.31 -8.84 -9.99
N ILE A 98 -5.41 -9.52 -9.29
CA ILE A 98 -5.70 -10.26 -8.06
C ILE A 98 -5.67 -9.31 -6.84
N TRP A 99 -4.70 -8.41 -6.80
CA TRP A 99 -4.45 -7.54 -5.67
C TRP A 99 -5.53 -6.47 -5.48
N TYR A 100 -5.98 -5.80 -6.55
CA TYR A 100 -6.98 -4.73 -6.47
C TYR A 100 -8.31 -5.19 -5.85
N PRO A 101 -8.94 -6.28 -6.27
CA PRO A 101 -10.18 -6.75 -5.64
C PRO A 101 -10.01 -7.03 -4.14
N THR A 102 -8.86 -7.57 -3.74
CA THR A 102 -8.58 -7.86 -2.32
C THR A 102 -8.54 -6.60 -1.47
N VAL A 103 -7.85 -5.55 -1.94
CA VAL A 103 -7.75 -4.26 -1.23
C VAL A 103 -9.09 -3.54 -1.21
N LEU A 104 -9.82 -3.53 -2.32
CA LEU A 104 -11.13 -2.89 -2.42
C LEU A 104 -12.18 -3.60 -1.55
N THR A 105 -12.13 -4.93 -1.45
CA THR A 105 -13.00 -5.70 -0.55
C THR A 105 -12.74 -5.33 0.90
N PHE A 106 -11.47 -5.20 1.31
CA PHE A 106 -11.14 -4.73 2.65
C PHE A 106 -11.71 -3.32 2.91
N GLY A 107 -11.60 -2.41 1.94
CA GLY A 107 -12.21 -1.08 2.02
C GLY A 107 -13.73 -1.14 2.17
N ALA A 108 -14.41 -1.99 1.42
CA ALA A 108 -15.86 -2.18 1.50
C ALA A 108 -16.30 -2.71 2.87
N VAL A 109 -15.58 -3.70 3.41
CA VAL A 109 -15.81 -4.24 4.76
C VAL A 109 -15.58 -3.15 5.81
N SER A 110 -14.49 -2.38 5.71
CA SER A 110 -14.20 -1.29 6.64
C SER A 110 -15.30 -0.23 6.67
N ILE A 111 -15.88 0.09 5.51
CA ILE A 111 -17.02 1.03 5.40
C ILE A 111 -18.26 0.49 6.11
N ALA A 112 -18.50 -0.83 6.09
CA ALA A 112 -19.63 -1.43 6.79
C ALA A 112 -19.62 -1.18 8.29
N PHE A 113 -18.43 -1.11 8.90
CA PHE A 113 -18.26 -0.89 10.35
C PHE A 113 -18.29 0.59 10.78
N ILE A 114 -18.61 1.53 9.92
CA ILE A 114 -18.77 2.94 10.29
C ILE A 114 -20.03 3.18 11.12
N GLY A 115 -21.03 2.29 11.01
CA GLY A 115 -22.34 2.45 11.66
C GLY A 115 -22.34 2.29 13.18
N MET A 116 -21.27 1.75 13.79
CA MET A 116 -21.13 1.45 15.23
C MET A 116 -22.25 0.55 15.79
N ASN A 117 -22.81 -0.31 14.94
CA ASN A 117 -23.82 -1.30 15.32
C ASN A 117 -23.32 -2.70 14.91
N ASP A 118 -22.66 -3.39 15.82
CA ASP A 118 -21.91 -4.61 15.57
C ASP A 118 -22.71 -5.70 14.82
N VAL A 119 -23.99 -5.89 15.16
CA VAL A 119 -24.82 -6.91 14.54
C VAL A 119 -25.19 -6.56 13.10
N HIS A 120 -25.58 -5.31 12.88
CA HIS A 120 -25.94 -4.81 11.55
C HIS A 120 -24.70 -4.71 10.64
N ASP A 121 -23.60 -4.16 11.17
CA ASP A 121 -22.35 -3.95 10.46
C ASP A 121 -21.72 -5.29 10.03
N MET A 122 -21.78 -6.31 10.91
CA MET A 122 -21.31 -7.65 10.57
C MET A 122 -22.18 -8.31 9.50
N SER A 123 -23.50 -8.10 9.52
CA SER A 123 -24.41 -8.60 8.49
C SER A 123 -24.14 -7.95 7.13
N LEU A 124 -23.86 -6.64 7.11
CA LEU A 124 -23.46 -5.91 5.89
C LEU A 124 -22.11 -6.38 5.37
N ALA A 125 -21.10 -6.49 6.25
CA ALA A 125 -19.77 -6.94 5.88
C ALA A 125 -19.76 -8.34 5.24
N ASN A 126 -20.65 -9.24 5.68
CA ASN A 126 -20.83 -10.59 5.13
C ASN A 126 -21.74 -10.64 3.89
N ASN A 127 -22.40 -9.54 3.54
CA ASN A 127 -23.29 -9.50 2.39
C ASN A 127 -22.50 -9.30 1.08
N LYS A 128 -22.47 -10.37 0.26
CA LYS A 128 -21.75 -10.35 -1.02
C LYS A 128 -22.23 -9.28 -2.00
N TYR A 129 -23.52 -8.94 -1.98
CA TYR A 129 -24.06 -7.91 -2.87
C TYR A 129 -23.66 -6.51 -2.44
N TYR A 130 -23.69 -6.23 -1.13
CA TYR A 130 -23.16 -4.99 -0.57
C TYR A 130 -21.71 -4.82 -0.95
N THR A 131 -20.87 -5.81 -0.66
CA THR A 131 -19.44 -5.77 -0.96
C THR A 131 -19.19 -5.55 -2.45
N LEU A 132 -19.91 -6.27 -3.34
CA LEU A 132 -19.78 -6.11 -4.78
C LEU A 132 -20.10 -4.67 -5.24
N VAL A 133 -21.22 -4.12 -4.78
CA VAL A 133 -21.65 -2.77 -5.16
C VAL A 133 -20.64 -1.73 -4.69
N VAL A 134 -20.21 -1.81 -3.43
CA VAL A 134 -19.24 -0.86 -2.86
C VAL A 134 -17.90 -0.95 -3.58
N VAL A 135 -17.40 -2.16 -3.85
CA VAL A 135 -16.16 -2.38 -4.62
C VAL A 135 -16.26 -1.75 -6.02
N LEU A 136 -17.37 -1.97 -6.74
CA LEU A 136 -17.57 -1.39 -8.06
C LEU A 136 -17.62 0.14 -8.01
N VAL A 137 -18.32 0.71 -7.03
CA VAL A 137 -18.40 2.17 -6.86
C VAL A 137 -17.01 2.76 -6.60
N ILE A 138 -16.23 2.18 -5.67
CA ILE A 138 -14.88 2.66 -5.36
C ILE A 138 -13.96 2.52 -6.59
N TYR A 139 -14.03 1.39 -7.30
CA TYR A 139 -13.23 1.15 -8.49
C TYR A 139 -13.52 2.18 -9.59
N TRP A 140 -14.78 2.47 -9.88
CA TRP A 140 -15.15 3.47 -10.88
C TRP A 140 -14.77 4.88 -10.45
N LEU A 141 -14.97 5.24 -9.18
CA LEU A 141 -14.50 6.53 -8.65
C LEU A 141 -12.99 6.70 -8.82
N ALA A 142 -12.21 5.68 -8.44
CA ALA A 142 -10.76 5.70 -8.63
C ALA A 142 -10.37 5.82 -10.11
N THR A 143 -11.08 5.13 -11.01
CA THR A 143 -10.88 5.21 -12.45
C THR A 143 -11.15 6.62 -12.97
N PHE A 144 -12.27 7.23 -12.59
CA PHE A 144 -12.59 8.62 -12.99
C PHE A 144 -11.56 9.63 -12.47
N ILE A 145 -11.06 9.45 -11.25
CA ILE A 145 -9.98 10.28 -10.71
C ILE A 145 -8.70 10.10 -11.52
N SER A 146 -8.37 8.87 -11.88
CA SER A 146 -7.20 8.55 -12.71
C SER A 146 -7.27 9.19 -14.09
N LEU A 147 -8.45 9.23 -14.71
CA LEU A 147 -8.67 9.90 -16.00
C LEU A 147 -8.43 11.42 -15.95
N LYS A 148 -8.55 12.05 -14.78
CA LYS A 148 -8.19 13.47 -14.60
C LYS A 148 -6.67 13.73 -14.56
N GLY A 149 -5.87 12.68 -14.58
CA GLY A 149 -4.42 12.72 -14.67
C GLY A 149 -3.69 12.65 -13.34
N MET A 150 -2.35 12.49 -13.42
CA MET A 150 -1.46 12.22 -12.30
C MET A 150 -1.51 13.28 -11.19
N SER A 151 -1.79 14.53 -11.52
CA SER A 151 -1.92 15.60 -10.52
C SER A 151 -3.08 15.36 -9.55
N TRP A 152 -4.22 14.86 -10.06
CA TRP A 152 -5.38 14.52 -9.23
C TRP A 152 -5.13 13.25 -8.41
N VAL A 153 -4.55 12.24 -9.03
CA VAL A 153 -4.13 11.01 -8.34
C VAL A 153 -3.19 11.34 -7.18
N GLY A 154 -2.18 12.19 -7.42
CA GLY A 154 -1.24 12.63 -6.37
C GLY A 154 -1.91 13.39 -5.22
N LYS A 155 -2.91 14.24 -5.49
CA LYS A 155 -3.68 14.95 -4.45
C LYS A 155 -4.50 13.97 -3.60
N VAL A 156 -5.23 13.06 -4.23
CA VAL A 156 -6.06 12.06 -3.54
C VAL A 156 -5.19 11.10 -2.74
N ALA A 157 -4.10 10.61 -3.30
CA ALA A 157 -3.14 9.75 -2.61
C ALA A 157 -2.50 10.46 -1.41
N LYS A 158 -2.15 11.76 -1.54
CA LYS A 158 -1.60 12.55 -0.45
C LYS A 158 -2.58 12.70 0.71
N VAL A 159 -3.82 13.06 0.43
CA VAL A 159 -4.86 13.23 1.46
C VAL A 159 -5.22 11.88 2.07
N GLY A 160 -5.48 10.86 1.24
CA GLY A 160 -5.80 9.50 1.69
C GLY A 160 -4.67 8.87 2.48
N GLY A 161 -3.42 9.04 2.06
CA GLY A 161 -2.26 8.53 2.79
C GLY A 161 -2.05 9.22 4.13
N LEU A 162 -2.22 10.54 4.18
CA LEU A 162 -2.09 11.28 5.42
C LEU A 162 -3.18 10.90 6.43
N VAL A 163 -4.45 10.96 6.00
CA VAL A 163 -5.61 10.73 6.87
C VAL A 163 -5.83 9.23 7.14
N GLY A 164 -5.63 8.37 6.14
CA GLY A 164 -5.92 6.94 6.26
C GLY A 164 -4.76 6.08 6.73
N THR A 165 -3.52 6.59 6.67
CA THR A 165 -2.34 5.79 7.04
C THR A 165 -1.50 6.48 8.11
N ILE A 166 -1.01 7.70 7.85
CA ILE A 166 -0.04 8.35 8.73
C ILE A 166 -0.66 8.77 10.05
N ILE A 167 -1.83 9.42 10.02
CA ILE A 167 -2.51 9.87 11.25
C ILE A 167 -2.94 8.67 12.10
N PRO A 168 -3.65 7.64 11.58
CA PRO A 168 -4.00 6.48 12.38
C PRO A 168 -2.79 5.71 12.91
N ALA A 169 -1.72 5.55 12.14
CA ALA A 169 -0.49 4.91 12.61
C ALA A 169 0.14 5.71 13.76
N GLY A 170 0.22 7.04 13.62
CA GLY A 170 0.72 7.92 14.69
C GLY A 170 -0.15 7.83 15.95
N LEU A 171 -1.48 7.82 15.81
CA LEU A 171 -2.41 7.65 16.91
C LEU A 171 -2.18 6.32 17.65
N LEU A 172 -2.03 5.22 16.93
CA LEU A 172 -1.78 3.91 17.53
C LEU A 172 -0.45 3.88 18.30
N ILE A 173 0.60 4.51 17.76
CA ILE A 173 1.88 4.62 18.47
C ILE A 173 1.73 5.43 19.76
N VAL A 174 1.06 6.59 19.71
CA VAL A 174 0.84 7.45 20.87
C VAL A 174 0.01 6.72 21.93
N LEU A 175 -1.08 6.07 21.54
CA LEU A 175 -1.92 5.27 22.44
C LEU A 175 -1.13 4.11 23.07
N GLY A 176 -0.27 3.44 22.31
CA GLY A 176 0.61 2.40 22.82
C GLY A 176 1.59 2.92 23.86
N ILE A 177 2.20 4.07 23.62
CA ILE A 177 3.11 4.73 24.57
C ILE A 177 2.35 5.12 25.85
N ILE A 178 1.17 5.74 25.74
CA ILE A 178 0.33 6.10 26.88
C ILE A 178 -0.04 4.85 27.69
N TYR A 179 -0.48 3.79 27.02
CA TYR A 179 -0.84 2.52 27.67
C TYR A 179 0.32 1.96 28.51
N LEU A 180 1.53 1.93 27.96
CA LEU A 180 2.71 1.47 28.70
C LEU A 180 3.08 2.42 29.85
N ALA A 181 2.97 3.73 29.67
CA ALA A 181 3.27 4.72 30.69
C ALA A 181 2.27 4.71 31.88
N THR A 182 1.02 4.31 31.63
CA THR A 182 -0.02 4.16 32.64
C THR A 182 0.01 2.82 33.40
N GLY A 183 1.05 2.01 33.21
CA GLY A 183 1.24 0.72 33.89
C GLY A 183 0.54 -0.44 33.21
N GLY A 184 0.15 -0.29 31.97
CA GLY A 184 -0.34 -1.40 31.14
C GLY A 184 0.74 -2.47 30.94
N HIS A 185 0.39 -3.73 31.20
CA HIS A 185 1.33 -4.83 30.98
C HIS A 185 1.45 -5.10 29.49
N SER A 186 2.68 -5.07 28.98
CA SER A 186 2.97 -5.55 27.62
C SER A 186 2.85 -7.07 27.60
N ASN A 187 1.98 -7.60 26.77
CA ASN A 187 1.93 -9.03 26.45
C ASN A 187 3.06 -9.46 25.48
N MET A 188 4.00 -8.55 25.20
CA MET A 188 5.19 -8.89 24.41
C MET A 188 6.16 -9.67 25.31
N ASP A 189 6.25 -10.97 25.12
CA ASP A 189 7.32 -11.77 25.67
C ASP A 189 8.64 -11.38 25.02
N PHE A 190 9.48 -10.67 25.75
CA PHE A 190 10.85 -10.37 25.35
C PHE A 190 11.78 -11.59 25.49
N THR A 191 11.30 -12.66 26.10
CA THR A 191 11.99 -13.94 26.14
C THR A 191 11.86 -14.61 24.78
N ALA A 192 13.02 -14.87 24.20
CA ALA A 192 13.17 -15.50 22.90
C ALA A 192 12.19 -16.65 22.69
N ALA A 193 11.70 -16.79 21.46
CA ALA A 193 10.85 -17.86 20.95
C ALA A 193 11.46 -19.27 21.18
N SER A 194 11.52 -19.73 22.41
CA SER A 194 12.15 -21.00 22.80
C SER A 194 11.18 -22.01 23.41
N SER A 195 9.87 -21.79 23.38
CA SER A 195 8.98 -22.78 23.98
C SER A 195 7.57 -22.80 23.40
N ARG A 196 7.42 -22.89 22.10
CA ARG A 196 6.17 -23.39 21.49
C ARG A 196 6.51 -24.45 20.47
N THR A 197 6.86 -25.63 20.96
CA THR A 197 6.66 -26.91 20.28
C THR A 197 5.25 -27.39 20.55
#